data_982b8e942c094e3cc47b32d33c78d25f
#
_entry.id   982b8e942c094e3cc47b32d33c78d25f
#
_cell.length_a   1.000
_cell.length_b   1.000
_cell.length_c   1.000
_cell.angle_alpha   90.00
_cell.angle_beta   90.00
_cell.angle_gamma   90.00
#
_symmetry.space_group_name_H-M   'P 1'
#
loop_
_entity.id
_entity.type
_entity.pdbx_description
1 polymer ?
#
loop_
_entity_poly.entity_id
_entity_poly.type
_entity_poly.pdbx_seq_one_letter_code
_entity_poly.pdbx_strand_id
1 'polypeptide(L)'
;MKNSRIAQSGLVLLGCGKMGSAMLEGWLGRGLPATSVWVNDPFPSDWLKQTGVHINVALPEAPAIVLVAVKPQMMAEALPTLAEMGNGDTLFVSVAAGTPISFFETTLGAQTPVVRAMPNTPAAISQGITAIVGNRRAGVQGLDEAELLLGAVGEVVRLSEEAQIDAVTGVSGSGPAYVFHMIETLAAGGVAQGLPEDMALQLARATVAGAGALAQQSGEDPAQLRINVTSPNGTTQAALEVLMDAADGFPALLPRAVAAAADRSRDLARG
;
A
#
# COMPACT_ATOMS: atom_id res chain seq x y z
N MET A 1 17.10 -8.26 7.09
CA MET A 1 16.16 -9.42 7.14
C MET A 1 16.85 -10.78 7.30
N LYS A 2 18.14 -10.95 6.99
CA LYS A 2 18.87 -12.25 7.00
C LYS A 2 18.77 -13.06 8.31
N ASN A 3 18.65 -12.42 9.44
CA ASN A 3 18.63 -13.08 10.78
C ASN A 3 17.27 -12.98 11.47
N SER A 4 16.21 -12.66 10.76
CA SER A 4 14.87 -12.56 11.31
C SER A 4 14.22 -13.95 11.46
N ARG A 5 13.18 -14.05 12.29
CA ARG A 5 12.31 -15.23 12.40
C ARG A 5 11.77 -15.64 11.00
N ILE A 6 11.49 -14.66 10.14
CA ILE A 6 11.05 -14.89 8.75
C ILE A 6 12.09 -15.69 7.96
N ALA A 7 13.38 -15.34 8.07
CA ALA A 7 14.44 -16.06 7.37
C ALA A 7 14.67 -17.49 7.91
N GLN A 8 14.34 -17.74 9.16
CA GLN A 8 14.54 -19.04 9.83
C GLN A 8 13.35 -19.99 9.65
N SER A 9 12.13 -19.49 9.82
CA SER A 9 10.89 -20.29 9.82
C SER A 9 10.10 -20.18 8.51
N GLY A 10 10.49 -19.24 7.61
CA GLY A 10 9.87 -19.09 6.31
C GLY A 10 8.78 -18.01 6.22
N LEU A 11 8.56 -17.58 5.00
CA LEU A 11 7.50 -16.66 4.57
C LEU A 11 6.69 -17.33 3.47
N VAL A 12 5.37 -17.40 3.66
CA VAL A 12 4.44 -17.80 2.61
C VAL A 12 3.80 -16.56 2.00
N LEU A 13 3.86 -16.43 0.69
CA LEU A 13 3.15 -15.41 -0.08
C LEU A 13 2.01 -16.07 -0.88
N LEU A 14 0.78 -15.79 -0.50
CA LEU A 14 -0.41 -16.22 -1.20
C LEU A 14 -0.84 -15.14 -2.20
N GLY A 15 -0.56 -15.37 -3.49
CA GLY A 15 -0.74 -14.41 -4.59
C GLY A 15 0.49 -13.52 -4.82
N CYS A 16 1.01 -13.57 -6.05
CA CYS A 16 2.17 -12.76 -6.47
C CYS A 16 1.82 -11.87 -7.68
N GLY A 17 0.65 -11.20 -7.59
CA GLY A 17 0.26 -10.15 -8.52
C GLY A 17 1.09 -8.87 -8.34
N LYS A 18 0.61 -7.73 -8.82
CA LYS A 18 1.36 -6.45 -8.77
C LYS A 18 1.87 -6.09 -7.36
N MET A 19 1.03 -6.23 -6.33
CA MET A 19 1.44 -5.90 -4.95
C MET A 19 2.35 -6.98 -4.36
N GLY A 20 2.01 -8.27 -4.51
CA GLY A 20 2.84 -9.37 -4.01
C GLY A 20 4.22 -9.39 -4.64
N SER A 21 4.35 -9.12 -5.95
CA SER A 21 5.65 -9.06 -6.63
C SER A 21 6.49 -7.87 -6.16
N ALA A 22 5.90 -6.69 -5.98
CA ALA A 22 6.60 -5.53 -5.44
C ALA A 22 7.16 -5.79 -4.03
N MET A 23 6.37 -6.43 -3.17
CA MET A 23 6.81 -6.83 -1.83
C MET A 23 7.91 -7.87 -1.87
N LEU A 24 7.75 -8.91 -2.69
CA LEU A 24 8.77 -9.95 -2.84
C LEU A 24 10.10 -9.37 -3.32
N GLU A 25 10.08 -8.49 -4.32
CA GLU A 25 11.26 -7.79 -4.82
C GLU A 25 11.94 -6.97 -3.71
N GLY A 26 11.16 -6.22 -2.94
CA GLY A 26 11.66 -5.47 -1.80
C GLY A 26 12.31 -6.34 -0.73
N TRP A 27 11.73 -7.51 -0.41
CA TRP A 27 12.32 -8.44 0.56
C TRP A 27 13.62 -9.08 0.08
N LEU A 28 13.65 -9.55 -1.15
CA LEU A 28 14.86 -10.12 -1.76
C LEU A 28 15.96 -9.07 -1.85
N GLY A 29 15.63 -7.84 -2.26
CA GLY A 29 16.56 -6.72 -2.32
C GLY A 29 17.15 -6.34 -0.95
N ARG A 30 16.38 -6.53 0.14
CA ARG A 30 16.86 -6.35 1.53
C ARG A 30 17.51 -7.61 2.13
N GLY A 31 17.78 -8.62 1.29
CA GLY A 31 18.56 -9.78 1.63
C GLY A 31 17.81 -10.87 2.38
N LEU A 32 16.47 -10.96 2.25
CA LEU A 32 15.75 -12.17 2.64
C LEU A 32 16.18 -13.30 1.68
N PRO A 33 16.62 -14.47 2.19
CA PRO A 33 16.99 -15.58 1.34
C PRO A 33 15.79 -16.06 0.50
N ALA A 34 15.95 -16.22 -0.80
CA ALA A 34 14.89 -16.72 -1.67
C ALA A 34 14.40 -18.11 -1.22
N THR A 35 15.31 -18.94 -0.69
CA THR A 35 15.00 -20.26 -0.14
C THR A 35 14.12 -20.23 1.14
N SER A 36 13.92 -19.06 1.75
CA SER A 36 13.02 -18.88 2.88
C SER A 36 11.63 -18.37 2.46
N VAL A 37 11.32 -18.32 1.16
CA VAL A 37 10.06 -17.80 0.63
C VAL A 37 9.33 -18.85 -0.19
N TRP A 38 8.08 -19.10 0.13
CA TRP A 38 7.15 -19.93 -0.62
C TRP A 38 6.06 -19.06 -1.24
N VAL A 39 5.88 -19.17 -2.54
CA VAL A 39 4.85 -18.43 -3.28
C VAL A 39 3.82 -19.40 -3.81
N ASN A 40 2.55 -19.18 -3.46
CA ASN A 40 1.42 -19.86 -4.06
C ASN A 40 0.68 -18.89 -4.98
N ASP A 41 0.83 -19.06 -6.30
CA ASP A 41 0.18 -18.25 -7.33
C ASP A 41 -0.20 -19.12 -8.52
N PRO A 42 -1.46 -19.18 -8.96
CA PRO A 42 -1.88 -20.02 -10.08
C PRO A 42 -1.28 -19.58 -11.43
N PHE A 43 -0.79 -18.34 -11.53
CA PHE A 43 -0.26 -17.76 -12.76
C PHE A 43 1.11 -17.10 -12.54
N PRO A 44 2.16 -17.88 -12.17
CA PRO A 44 3.46 -17.33 -11.84
C PRO A 44 4.09 -16.66 -13.06
N SER A 45 4.51 -15.40 -12.89
CA SER A 45 5.19 -14.63 -13.94
C SER A 45 6.57 -15.20 -14.25
N ASP A 46 7.13 -14.85 -15.42
CA ASP A 46 8.47 -15.28 -15.79
C ASP A 46 9.56 -14.67 -14.89
N TRP A 47 9.32 -13.45 -14.39
CA TRP A 47 10.15 -12.84 -13.35
C TRP A 47 10.16 -13.71 -12.08
N LEU A 48 8.99 -14.09 -11.58
CA LEU A 48 8.86 -14.90 -10.36
C LEU A 48 9.64 -16.22 -10.48
N LYS A 49 9.56 -16.90 -11.63
CA LYS A 49 10.27 -18.17 -11.90
C LYS A 49 11.79 -18.04 -11.82
N GLN A 50 12.35 -16.82 -11.97
CA GLN A 50 13.78 -16.56 -11.96
C GLN A 50 14.31 -16.12 -10.58
N THR A 51 13.43 -15.90 -9.59
CA THR A 51 13.81 -15.38 -8.27
C THR A 51 14.48 -16.41 -7.36
N GLY A 52 14.31 -17.71 -7.64
CA GLY A 52 14.82 -18.79 -6.82
C GLY A 52 13.97 -19.09 -5.56
N VAL A 53 12.78 -18.52 -5.43
CA VAL A 53 11.81 -18.87 -4.38
C VAL A 53 11.12 -20.20 -4.68
N HIS A 54 10.50 -20.80 -3.69
CA HIS A 54 9.67 -21.99 -3.86
C HIS A 54 8.30 -21.58 -4.45
N ILE A 55 7.93 -22.16 -5.61
CA ILE A 55 6.70 -21.78 -6.32
C ILE A 55 5.77 -22.99 -6.42
N ASN A 56 4.55 -22.86 -5.92
CA ASN A 56 3.48 -23.87 -6.02
C ASN A 56 3.92 -25.29 -5.58
N VAL A 57 4.76 -25.36 -4.55
CA VAL A 57 5.20 -26.59 -3.91
C VAL A 57 4.60 -26.68 -2.50
N ALA A 58 4.82 -27.82 -1.81
CA ALA A 58 4.36 -28.00 -0.44
C ALA A 58 4.85 -26.84 0.46
N LEU A 59 3.92 -26.25 1.21
CA LEU A 59 4.18 -25.15 2.13
C LEU A 59 4.81 -25.66 3.43
N PRO A 60 5.61 -24.84 4.15
CA PRO A 60 6.08 -25.18 5.48
C PRO A 60 4.91 -25.29 6.46
N GLU A 61 4.99 -26.22 7.42
CA GLU A 61 3.90 -26.46 8.39
C GLU A 61 3.65 -25.25 9.31
N ALA A 62 4.70 -24.54 9.72
CA ALA A 62 4.64 -23.42 10.66
C ALA A 62 5.53 -22.25 10.19
N PRO A 63 5.19 -21.56 9.09
CA PRO A 63 5.94 -20.40 8.66
C PRO A 63 5.84 -19.27 9.68
N ALA A 64 6.83 -18.38 9.71
CA ALA A 64 6.77 -17.20 10.56
C ALA A 64 5.60 -16.29 10.18
N ILE A 65 5.45 -16.04 8.87
CA ILE A 65 4.41 -15.18 8.33
C ILE A 65 3.77 -15.82 7.09
N VAL A 66 2.47 -15.67 6.97
CA VAL A 66 1.71 -15.83 5.71
C VAL A 66 1.24 -14.44 5.28
N LEU A 67 1.77 -13.93 4.16
CA LEU A 67 1.22 -12.72 3.54
C LEU A 67 0.17 -13.10 2.50
N VAL A 68 -1.04 -12.56 2.68
CA VAL A 68 -2.20 -12.81 1.83
C VAL A 68 -2.38 -11.62 0.89
N ALA A 69 -2.04 -11.80 -0.39
CA ALA A 69 -2.05 -10.77 -1.43
C ALA A 69 -2.93 -11.15 -2.64
N VAL A 70 -3.90 -12.03 -2.43
CA VAL A 70 -4.92 -12.38 -3.44
C VAL A 70 -5.99 -11.30 -3.55
N LYS A 71 -6.66 -11.24 -4.70
CA LYS A 71 -7.80 -10.34 -4.87
C LYS A 71 -8.94 -10.71 -3.91
N PRO A 72 -9.73 -9.75 -3.40
CA PRO A 72 -10.82 -10.03 -2.47
C PRO A 72 -11.78 -11.13 -2.94
N GLN A 73 -12.09 -11.17 -4.24
CA GLN A 73 -12.99 -12.15 -4.84
C GLN A 73 -12.48 -13.60 -4.76
N MET A 74 -11.17 -13.79 -4.61
CA MET A 74 -10.53 -15.10 -4.49
C MET A 74 -10.34 -15.53 -3.03
N MET A 75 -10.62 -14.65 -2.07
CA MET A 75 -10.27 -14.87 -0.67
C MET A 75 -11.02 -16.08 -0.07
N ALA A 76 -12.30 -16.21 -0.38
CA ALA A 76 -13.14 -17.31 0.14
C ALA A 76 -12.67 -18.69 -0.33
N GLU A 77 -12.01 -18.79 -1.48
CA GLU A 77 -11.46 -20.04 -2.00
C GLU A 77 -10.03 -20.28 -1.52
N ALA A 78 -9.21 -19.22 -1.50
CA ALA A 78 -7.78 -19.33 -1.24
C ALA A 78 -7.46 -19.47 0.27
N LEU A 79 -8.11 -18.72 1.15
CA LEU A 79 -7.77 -18.70 2.57
C LEU A 79 -8.01 -20.04 3.30
N PRO A 80 -9.09 -20.79 3.03
CA PRO A 80 -9.31 -22.10 3.68
C PRO A 80 -8.20 -23.11 3.43
N THR A 81 -7.43 -23.00 2.35
CA THR A 81 -6.28 -23.89 2.06
C THR A 81 -5.15 -23.75 3.08
N LEU A 82 -5.16 -22.69 3.88
CA LEU A 82 -4.17 -22.37 4.92
C LEU A 82 -4.72 -22.58 6.34
N ALA A 83 -5.91 -23.18 6.49
CA ALA A 83 -6.58 -23.30 7.79
C ALA A 83 -5.75 -24.09 8.82
N GLU A 84 -4.96 -25.08 8.39
CA GLU A 84 -4.08 -25.86 9.26
C GLU A 84 -2.97 -25.02 9.93
N MET A 85 -2.61 -23.86 9.34
CA MET A 85 -1.66 -22.91 9.91
C MET A 85 -2.32 -21.93 10.91
N GLY A 86 -3.65 -21.97 11.02
CA GLY A 86 -4.42 -21.13 11.93
C GLY A 86 -4.32 -21.60 13.39
N ASN A 87 -4.77 -20.74 14.32
CA ASN A 87 -4.73 -20.95 15.77
C ASN A 87 -3.33 -21.25 16.37
N GLY A 88 -2.25 -21.03 15.60
CA GLY A 88 -0.86 -21.21 16.01
C GLY A 88 -0.09 -19.91 16.09
N ASP A 89 1.24 -20.02 15.98
CA ASP A 89 2.16 -18.88 16.06
C ASP A 89 2.43 -18.21 14.71
N THR A 90 1.87 -18.73 13.61
CA THR A 90 2.00 -18.14 12.28
C THR A 90 1.21 -16.83 12.21
N LEU A 91 1.91 -15.73 11.92
CA LEU A 91 1.27 -14.43 11.72
C LEU A 91 0.68 -14.34 10.31
N PHE A 92 -0.61 -14.08 10.22
CA PHE A 92 -1.27 -13.77 8.94
C PHE A 92 -1.27 -12.25 8.72
N VAL A 93 -0.69 -11.80 7.60
CA VAL A 93 -0.70 -10.40 7.18
C VAL A 93 -1.52 -10.30 5.90
N SER A 94 -2.62 -9.56 5.92
CA SER A 94 -3.47 -9.37 4.73
C SER A 94 -3.27 -7.98 4.14
N VAL A 95 -3.03 -7.92 2.83
CA VAL A 95 -3.02 -6.67 2.05
C VAL A 95 -4.26 -6.54 1.15
N ALA A 96 -5.25 -7.41 1.33
CA ALA A 96 -6.49 -7.41 0.55
C ALA A 96 -7.43 -6.30 1.01
N ALA A 97 -7.81 -5.42 0.08
CA ALA A 97 -8.82 -4.40 0.33
C ALA A 97 -10.18 -5.05 0.65
N GLY A 98 -10.98 -4.41 1.52
CA GLY A 98 -12.34 -4.86 1.82
C GLY A 98 -12.47 -6.14 2.64
N THR A 99 -11.37 -6.81 3.05
CA THR A 99 -11.45 -8.05 3.83
C THR A 99 -11.11 -7.76 5.30
N PRO A 100 -12.09 -7.82 6.23
CA PRO A 100 -11.86 -7.49 7.63
C PRO A 100 -11.13 -8.60 8.38
N ILE A 101 -10.53 -8.26 9.53
CA ILE A 101 -9.84 -9.21 10.42
C ILE A 101 -10.78 -10.35 10.84
N SER A 102 -12.05 -10.06 11.11
CA SER A 102 -13.05 -11.06 11.50
C SER A 102 -13.25 -12.17 10.47
N PHE A 103 -13.06 -11.89 9.18
CA PHE A 103 -13.10 -12.91 8.13
C PHE A 103 -11.97 -13.92 8.30
N PHE A 104 -10.77 -13.46 8.62
CA PHE A 104 -9.60 -14.33 8.89
C PHE A 104 -9.82 -15.15 10.16
N GLU A 105 -10.31 -14.53 11.24
CA GLU A 105 -10.61 -15.22 12.50
C GLU A 105 -11.68 -16.31 12.34
N THR A 106 -12.69 -16.06 11.51
CA THR A 106 -13.74 -17.04 11.21
C THR A 106 -13.18 -18.21 10.40
N THR A 107 -12.31 -17.94 9.42
CA THR A 107 -11.81 -18.98 8.50
C THR A 107 -10.64 -19.77 9.10
N LEU A 108 -9.74 -19.12 9.81
CA LEU A 108 -8.50 -19.71 10.32
C LEU A 108 -8.56 -20.05 11.80
N GLY A 109 -9.61 -19.60 12.49
CA GLY A 109 -9.81 -19.78 13.93
C GLY A 109 -9.47 -18.54 14.74
N ALA A 110 -10.22 -18.33 15.83
CA ALA A 110 -10.21 -17.14 16.68
C ALA A 110 -8.88 -16.89 17.44
N GLN A 111 -7.99 -17.88 17.47
CA GLN A 111 -6.68 -17.74 18.13
C GLN A 111 -5.55 -17.35 17.14
N THR A 112 -5.87 -17.20 15.86
CA THR A 112 -4.90 -16.84 14.81
C THR A 112 -4.45 -15.38 14.96
N PRO A 113 -3.14 -15.09 15.04
CA PRO A 113 -2.64 -13.72 14.99
C PRO A 113 -2.80 -13.17 13.57
N VAL A 114 -3.53 -12.04 13.45
CA VAL A 114 -3.85 -11.40 12.18
C VAL A 114 -3.47 -9.92 12.21
N VAL A 115 -2.77 -9.47 11.18
CA VAL A 115 -2.54 -8.05 10.87
C VAL A 115 -3.18 -7.72 9.53
N ARG A 116 -4.06 -6.73 9.53
CA ARG A 116 -4.59 -6.15 8.32
C ARG A 116 -3.73 -4.97 7.92
N ALA A 117 -3.33 -4.93 6.65
CA ALA A 117 -2.47 -3.91 6.09
C ALA A 117 -3.11 -3.27 4.86
N MET A 118 -2.91 -1.98 4.70
CA MET A 118 -3.35 -1.22 3.53
C MET A 118 -2.16 -0.49 2.91
N PRO A 119 -1.43 -1.15 1.97
CA PRO A 119 -0.35 -0.55 1.20
C PRO A 119 -0.88 0.31 0.05
N ASN A 120 0.04 0.97 -0.67
CA ASN A 120 -0.28 1.66 -1.91
C ASN A 120 0.74 1.34 -3.02
N THR A 121 0.40 1.72 -4.26
CA THR A 121 1.18 1.34 -5.45
C THR A 121 2.61 1.87 -5.53
N PRO A 122 3.03 3.01 -4.90
CA PRO A 122 4.43 3.40 -4.85
C PRO A 122 5.35 2.41 -4.14
N ALA A 123 4.82 1.40 -3.46
CA ALA A 123 5.58 0.25 -2.95
C ALA A 123 6.44 -0.41 -4.04
N ALA A 124 6.01 -0.37 -5.31
CA ALA A 124 6.76 -0.91 -6.44
C ALA A 124 8.14 -0.25 -6.66
N ILE A 125 8.35 0.93 -6.11
CA ILE A 125 9.63 1.66 -6.14
C ILE A 125 10.16 1.93 -4.72
N SER A 126 9.71 1.16 -3.74
CA SER A 126 10.07 1.30 -2.31
C SER A 126 9.75 2.68 -1.70
N GLN A 127 8.77 3.37 -2.25
CA GLN A 127 8.24 4.65 -1.77
C GLN A 127 6.75 4.56 -1.39
N GLY A 128 6.32 3.37 -0.98
CA GLY A 128 4.98 3.13 -0.49
C GLY A 128 4.77 3.67 0.92
N ILE A 129 3.49 3.75 1.32
CA ILE A 129 3.10 3.85 2.72
C ILE A 129 2.06 2.76 2.99
N THR A 130 2.23 2.06 4.11
CA THR A 130 1.33 0.99 4.52
C THR A 130 0.80 1.26 5.91
N ALA A 131 -0.52 1.34 6.06
CA ALA A 131 -1.13 1.34 7.38
C ALA A 131 -1.39 -0.09 7.85
N ILE A 132 -1.13 -0.37 9.14
CA ILE A 132 -1.33 -1.69 9.74
C ILE A 132 -2.17 -1.61 11.01
N VAL A 133 -2.98 -2.64 11.23
CA VAL A 133 -3.71 -2.88 12.47
C VAL A 133 -3.77 -4.36 12.76
N GLY A 134 -3.57 -4.76 14.00
CA GLY A 134 -3.59 -6.17 14.41
C GLY A 134 -4.81 -6.51 15.26
N ASN A 135 -5.21 -7.78 15.23
CA ASN A 135 -6.11 -8.29 16.25
C ASN A 135 -5.38 -8.45 17.61
N ARG A 136 -6.13 -8.80 18.64
CA ARG A 136 -5.56 -8.98 19.98
C ARG A 136 -4.48 -10.06 20.04
N ARG A 137 -4.54 -11.08 19.16
CA ARG A 137 -3.58 -12.19 19.11
C ARG A 137 -2.26 -11.81 18.45
N ALA A 138 -2.28 -10.93 17.47
CA ALA A 138 -1.06 -10.38 16.87
C ALA A 138 -0.25 -9.60 17.92
N GLY A 139 -0.93 -8.83 18.78
CA GLY A 139 -0.28 -8.05 19.82
C GLY A 139 0.81 -7.12 19.27
N VAL A 140 1.72 -6.69 20.16
CA VAL A 140 2.84 -5.82 19.76
C VAL A 140 3.83 -6.57 18.88
N GLN A 141 4.15 -7.82 19.21
CA GLN A 141 5.12 -8.62 18.45
C GLN A 141 4.68 -8.84 16.99
N GLY A 142 3.41 -9.20 16.76
CA GLY A 142 2.91 -9.38 15.38
C GLY A 142 2.92 -8.07 14.59
N LEU A 143 2.64 -6.93 15.24
CA LEU A 143 2.76 -5.62 14.61
C LEU A 143 4.23 -5.28 14.28
N ASP A 144 5.20 -5.58 15.16
CA ASP A 144 6.63 -5.38 14.91
C ASP A 144 7.11 -6.23 13.73
N GLU A 145 6.68 -7.49 13.65
CA GLU A 145 7.01 -8.39 12.54
C GLU A 145 6.40 -7.93 11.22
N ALA A 146 5.14 -7.49 11.23
CA ALA A 146 4.48 -6.94 10.05
C ALA A 146 5.14 -5.64 9.59
N GLU A 147 5.49 -4.75 10.52
CA GLU A 147 6.21 -3.51 10.21
C GLU A 147 7.59 -3.77 9.60
N LEU A 148 8.35 -4.73 10.15
CA LEU A 148 9.63 -5.16 9.57
C LEU A 148 9.47 -5.67 8.13
N LEU A 149 8.42 -6.48 7.89
CA LEU A 149 8.16 -7.06 6.58
C LEU A 149 7.75 -5.99 5.56
N LEU A 150 6.77 -5.16 5.92
CA LEU A 150 6.16 -4.16 5.03
C LEU A 150 7.05 -2.92 4.86
N GLY A 151 7.87 -2.60 5.85
CA GLY A 151 8.90 -1.56 5.77
C GLY A 151 9.96 -1.79 4.68
N ALA A 152 9.98 -2.98 4.06
CA ALA A 152 10.84 -3.23 2.91
C ALA A 152 10.46 -2.42 1.66
N VAL A 153 9.21 -1.98 1.55
CA VAL A 153 8.67 -1.31 0.37
C VAL A 153 8.18 0.12 0.64
N GLY A 154 8.49 0.67 1.80
CA GLY A 154 8.14 2.05 2.16
C GLY A 154 7.93 2.25 3.65
N GLU A 155 7.23 3.32 4.00
CA GLU A 155 6.88 3.65 5.38
C GLU A 155 5.73 2.79 5.90
N VAL A 156 5.69 2.60 7.23
CA VAL A 156 4.60 1.88 7.89
C VAL A 156 4.06 2.73 9.04
N VAL A 157 2.73 2.80 9.14
CA VAL A 157 2.04 3.48 10.24
C VAL A 157 1.09 2.50 10.94
N ARG A 158 1.04 2.57 12.27
CA ARG A 158 0.15 1.73 13.08
C ARG A 158 -1.14 2.48 13.38
N LEU A 159 -2.26 1.83 13.17
CA LEU A 159 -3.58 2.35 13.50
C LEU A 159 -4.00 1.85 14.88
N SER A 160 -4.86 2.63 15.55
CA SER A 160 -5.47 2.24 16.83
C SER A 160 -6.68 1.32 16.66
N GLU A 161 -7.36 1.40 15.51
CA GLU A 161 -8.61 0.68 15.24
C GLU A 161 -8.69 0.27 13.77
N GLU A 162 -9.31 -0.89 13.51
CA GLU A 162 -9.50 -1.40 12.15
C GLU A 162 -10.38 -0.47 11.29
N ALA A 163 -11.36 0.21 11.89
CA ALA A 163 -12.24 1.15 11.19
C ALA A 163 -11.51 2.30 10.48
N GLN A 164 -10.28 2.63 10.91
CA GLN A 164 -9.45 3.65 10.28
C GLN A 164 -8.91 3.23 8.90
N ILE A 165 -8.90 1.93 8.58
CA ILE A 165 -8.43 1.40 7.28
C ILE A 165 -9.20 2.01 6.11
N ASP A 166 -10.50 2.29 6.27
CA ASP A 166 -11.32 2.87 5.19
C ASP A 166 -10.88 4.31 4.88
N ALA A 167 -10.60 5.10 5.92
CA ALA A 167 -10.06 6.45 5.75
C ALA A 167 -8.66 6.42 5.11
N VAL A 168 -7.79 5.49 5.55
CA VAL A 168 -6.47 5.25 4.94
C VAL A 168 -6.62 4.87 3.47
N THR A 169 -7.59 4.02 3.14
CA THR A 169 -7.87 3.66 1.73
C THR A 169 -8.20 4.89 0.90
N GLY A 170 -9.02 5.80 1.44
CA GLY A 170 -9.36 7.06 0.77
C GLY A 170 -8.17 8.00 0.60
N VAL A 171 -7.26 8.07 1.57
CA VAL A 171 -6.12 9.00 1.53
C VAL A 171 -4.94 8.42 0.78
N SER A 172 -4.43 7.26 1.18
CA SER A 172 -3.17 6.70 0.67
C SER A 172 -3.36 5.52 -0.27
N GLY A 173 -4.38 4.68 -0.07
CA GLY A 173 -4.65 3.55 -0.96
C GLY A 173 -5.05 4.00 -2.36
N SER A 174 -6.02 4.90 -2.46
CA SER A 174 -6.51 5.52 -3.70
C SER A 174 -5.71 6.76 -4.11
N GLY A 175 -4.99 7.39 -3.18
CA GLY A 175 -4.26 8.64 -3.38
C GLY A 175 -3.33 8.68 -4.60
N PRO A 176 -2.58 7.62 -4.93
CA PRO A 176 -1.75 7.63 -6.13
C PRO A 176 -2.52 7.92 -7.42
N ALA A 177 -3.77 7.45 -7.55
CA ALA A 177 -4.62 7.75 -8.70
C ALA A 177 -4.97 9.24 -8.79
N TYR A 178 -5.16 9.91 -7.65
CA TYR A 178 -5.42 11.36 -7.63
C TYR A 178 -4.21 12.15 -8.12
N VAL A 179 -3.01 11.72 -7.68
CA VAL A 179 -1.74 12.32 -8.10
C VAL A 179 -1.49 12.09 -9.60
N PHE A 180 -1.77 10.88 -10.12
CA PHE A 180 -1.64 10.63 -11.55
C PHE A 180 -2.60 11.49 -12.38
N HIS A 181 -3.84 11.64 -11.92
CA HIS A 181 -4.80 12.53 -12.57
C HIS A 181 -4.41 14.02 -12.48
N MET A 182 -3.79 14.44 -11.38
CA MET A 182 -3.20 15.78 -11.27
C MET A 182 -2.10 16.00 -12.32
N ILE A 183 -1.22 15.02 -12.54
CA ILE A 183 -0.20 15.09 -13.59
C ILE A 183 -0.83 15.24 -14.98
N GLU A 184 -1.86 14.44 -15.28
CA GLU A 184 -2.59 14.50 -16.53
C GLU A 184 -3.22 15.88 -16.77
N THR A 185 -3.93 16.40 -15.78
CA THR A 185 -4.62 17.68 -15.88
C THR A 185 -3.68 18.87 -15.92
N LEU A 186 -2.56 18.81 -15.18
CA LEU A 186 -1.51 19.83 -15.22
C LEU A 186 -0.85 19.88 -16.60
N ALA A 187 -0.56 18.72 -17.20
CA ALA A 187 -0.03 18.64 -18.56
C ALA A 187 -1.01 19.20 -19.58
N ALA A 188 -2.29 18.83 -19.48
CA ALA A 188 -3.35 19.36 -20.36
C ALA A 188 -3.47 20.90 -20.24
N GLY A 189 -3.35 21.45 -19.02
CA GLY A 189 -3.28 22.89 -18.80
C GLY A 189 -2.09 23.55 -19.51
N GLY A 190 -0.92 22.91 -19.49
CA GLY A 190 0.27 23.38 -20.22
C GLY A 190 0.06 23.39 -21.74
N VAL A 191 -0.55 22.34 -22.30
CA VAL A 191 -0.89 22.28 -23.73
C VAL A 191 -1.86 23.40 -24.11
N ALA A 192 -2.87 23.65 -23.28
CA ALA A 192 -3.83 24.75 -23.50
C ALA A 192 -3.16 26.14 -23.50
N GLN A 193 -1.99 26.27 -22.87
CA GLN A 193 -1.16 27.50 -22.91
C GLN A 193 -0.09 27.46 -24.00
N GLY A 194 -0.13 26.51 -24.93
CA GLY A 194 0.73 26.45 -26.11
C GLY A 194 2.02 25.63 -25.98
N LEU A 195 2.18 24.84 -24.92
CA LEU A 195 3.31 23.91 -24.81
C LEU A 195 3.08 22.68 -25.70
N PRO A 196 4.15 22.11 -26.31
CA PRO A 196 4.08 20.78 -26.90
C PRO A 196 3.68 19.73 -25.85
N GLU A 197 2.91 18.71 -26.28
CA GLU A 197 2.32 17.70 -25.38
C GLU A 197 3.37 16.93 -24.55
N ASP A 198 4.44 16.48 -25.19
CA ASP A 198 5.54 15.76 -24.56
C ASP A 198 6.27 16.63 -23.52
N MET A 199 6.52 17.89 -23.85
CA MET A 199 7.13 18.86 -22.92
C MET A 199 6.20 19.16 -21.74
N ALA A 200 4.92 19.39 -21.97
CA ALA A 200 3.93 19.63 -20.91
C ALA A 200 3.85 18.44 -19.93
N LEU A 201 3.83 17.21 -20.46
CA LEU A 201 3.82 16.00 -19.64
C LEU A 201 5.13 15.83 -18.85
N GLN A 202 6.28 16.12 -19.45
CA GLN A 202 7.58 16.08 -18.78
C GLN A 202 7.63 17.07 -17.60
N LEU A 203 7.21 18.30 -17.83
CA LEU A 203 7.15 19.34 -16.81
C LEU A 203 6.20 18.96 -15.67
N ALA A 204 5.00 18.49 -15.97
CA ALA A 204 4.03 18.09 -14.98
C ALA A 204 4.54 16.95 -14.08
N ARG A 205 5.13 15.90 -14.66
CA ARG A 205 5.73 14.78 -13.91
C ARG A 205 6.85 15.23 -13.01
N ALA A 206 7.79 16.02 -13.53
CA ALA A 206 8.93 16.51 -12.75
C ALA A 206 8.49 17.44 -11.61
N THR A 207 7.50 18.29 -11.86
CA THR A 207 6.95 19.21 -10.86
C THR A 207 6.32 18.45 -9.70
N VAL A 208 5.42 17.50 -9.99
CA VAL A 208 4.72 16.73 -8.95
C VAL A 208 5.69 15.85 -8.17
N ALA A 209 6.61 15.16 -8.85
CA ALA A 209 7.60 14.31 -8.20
C ALA A 209 8.55 15.13 -7.31
N GLY A 210 9.03 16.27 -7.81
CA GLY A 210 9.92 17.16 -7.07
C GLY A 210 9.26 17.81 -5.86
N ALA A 211 8.02 18.29 -6.01
CA ALA A 211 7.26 18.86 -4.90
C ALA A 211 6.95 17.82 -3.81
N GLY A 212 6.58 16.60 -4.19
CA GLY A 212 6.36 15.51 -3.26
C GLY A 212 7.62 15.12 -2.49
N ALA A 213 8.74 14.98 -3.19
CA ALA A 213 10.03 14.69 -2.57
C ALA A 213 10.47 15.80 -1.61
N LEU A 214 10.29 17.08 -2.01
CA LEU A 214 10.60 18.22 -1.16
C LEU A 214 9.74 18.22 0.12
N ALA A 215 8.44 17.99 0.00
CA ALA A 215 7.53 17.93 1.15
C ALA A 215 7.93 16.83 2.13
N GLN A 216 8.34 15.66 1.63
CA GLN A 216 8.77 14.54 2.47
C GLN A 216 10.13 14.79 3.14
N GLN A 217 11.10 15.34 2.39
CA GLN A 217 12.48 15.48 2.87
C GLN A 217 12.70 16.69 3.79
N SER A 218 11.97 17.78 3.55
CA SER A 218 12.13 19.00 4.36
C SER A 218 11.57 18.88 5.77
N GLY A 219 10.53 18.05 5.96
CA GLY A 219 9.76 17.98 7.21
C GLY A 219 8.97 19.27 7.53
N GLU A 220 8.96 20.25 6.62
CA GLU A 220 8.16 21.46 6.78
C GLU A 220 6.67 21.19 6.54
N ASP A 221 5.82 21.98 7.22
CA ASP A 221 4.37 21.94 6.99
C ASP A 221 4.06 22.27 5.52
N PRO A 222 3.24 21.48 4.82
CA PRO A 222 2.88 21.72 3.42
C PRO A 222 2.28 23.11 3.15
N ALA A 223 1.55 23.69 4.11
CA ALA A 223 1.04 25.05 3.97
C ALA A 223 2.18 26.08 3.99
N GLN A 224 3.23 25.85 4.79
CA GLN A 224 4.41 26.72 4.80
C GLN A 224 5.19 26.59 3.49
N LEU A 225 5.41 25.38 2.97
CA LEU A 225 6.04 25.17 1.67
C LEU A 225 5.29 25.90 0.55
N ARG A 226 3.95 25.84 0.55
CA ARG A 226 3.11 26.59 -0.39
C ARG A 226 3.32 28.10 -0.27
N ILE A 227 3.36 28.65 0.95
CA ILE A 227 3.61 30.06 1.20
C ILE A 227 4.98 30.47 0.67
N ASN A 228 6.02 29.66 0.93
CA ASN A 228 7.41 29.96 0.55
C ASN A 228 7.60 30.12 -0.98
N VAL A 229 6.75 29.47 -1.80
CA VAL A 229 6.79 29.57 -3.26
C VAL A 229 5.77 30.55 -3.85
N THR A 230 5.07 31.33 -2.99
CA THR A 230 4.00 32.24 -3.40
C THR A 230 4.43 33.70 -3.19
N SER A 231 4.85 34.35 -4.25
CA SER A 231 5.16 35.79 -4.23
C SER A 231 3.87 36.62 -4.29
N PRO A 232 3.79 37.76 -3.55
CA PRO A 232 2.66 38.66 -3.65
C PRO A 232 2.46 39.18 -5.09
N ASN A 233 1.22 39.11 -5.58
CA ASN A 233 0.83 39.46 -6.96
C ASN A 233 1.55 38.66 -8.05
N GLY A 234 2.12 37.51 -7.69
CA GLY A 234 2.83 36.62 -8.63
C GLY A 234 1.89 35.58 -9.30
N THR A 235 2.46 34.87 -10.28
CA THR A 235 1.73 33.82 -11.04
C THR A 235 1.22 32.70 -10.15
N THR A 236 1.99 32.32 -9.13
CA THR A 236 1.60 31.29 -8.16
C THR A 236 0.38 31.72 -7.34
N GLN A 237 0.32 32.98 -6.90
CA GLN A 237 -0.83 33.49 -6.18
C GLN A 237 -2.09 33.42 -7.04
N ALA A 238 -2.05 33.90 -8.29
CA ALA A 238 -3.19 33.87 -9.20
C ALA A 238 -3.70 32.43 -9.44
N ALA A 239 -2.79 31.47 -9.58
CA ALA A 239 -3.17 30.05 -9.72
C ALA A 239 -3.79 29.49 -8.43
N LEU A 240 -3.26 29.86 -7.27
CA LEU A 240 -3.77 29.42 -5.97
C LEU A 240 -5.14 30.02 -5.64
N GLU A 241 -5.49 31.20 -6.13
CA GLU A 241 -6.85 31.76 -6.00
C GLU A 241 -7.90 30.83 -6.61
N VAL A 242 -7.58 30.18 -7.73
CA VAL A 242 -8.44 29.16 -8.35
C VAL A 242 -8.41 27.84 -7.57
N LEU A 243 -7.22 27.32 -7.25
CA LEU A 243 -7.07 26.01 -6.63
C LEU A 243 -7.55 25.96 -5.16
N MET A 244 -7.55 27.09 -4.48
CA MET A 244 -7.98 27.22 -3.09
C MET A 244 -9.41 27.74 -2.96
N ASP A 245 -10.14 27.88 -4.06
CA ASP A 245 -11.55 28.26 -4.02
C ASP A 245 -12.35 27.29 -3.14
N ALA A 246 -13.18 27.84 -2.27
CA ALA A 246 -13.92 27.06 -1.26
C ALA A 246 -15.05 26.20 -1.86
N ALA A 247 -15.56 26.58 -3.04
CA ALA A 247 -16.68 25.88 -3.69
C ALA A 247 -16.19 24.86 -4.72
N ASP A 248 -15.19 25.24 -5.55
CA ASP A 248 -14.77 24.46 -6.71
C ASP A 248 -13.28 24.03 -6.67
N GLY A 249 -12.51 24.52 -5.71
CA GLY A 249 -11.08 24.20 -5.54
C GLY A 249 -10.83 22.90 -4.75
N PHE A 250 -9.58 22.63 -4.48
CA PHE A 250 -9.14 21.46 -3.72
C PHE A 250 -9.78 21.31 -2.34
N PRO A 251 -10.07 22.40 -1.56
CA PRO A 251 -10.77 22.27 -0.29
C PRO A 251 -12.17 21.64 -0.40
N ALA A 252 -12.84 21.80 -1.54
CA ALA A 252 -14.13 21.15 -1.81
C ALA A 252 -14.00 19.79 -2.45
N LEU A 253 -13.08 19.62 -3.40
CA LEU A 253 -12.97 18.42 -4.24
C LEU A 253 -12.31 17.25 -3.52
N LEU A 254 -11.16 17.47 -2.85
CA LEU A 254 -10.39 16.37 -2.25
C LEU A 254 -11.11 15.69 -1.08
N PRO A 255 -11.76 16.41 -0.12
CA PRO A 255 -12.53 15.74 0.91
C PRO A 255 -13.68 14.89 0.36
N ARG A 256 -14.34 15.32 -0.72
CA ARG A 256 -15.41 14.55 -1.38
C ARG A 256 -14.84 13.28 -2.06
N ALA A 257 -13.69 13.39 -2.72
CA ALA A 257 -13.03 12.24 -3.35
C ALA A 257 -12.58 11.21 -2.32
N VAL A 258 -11.96 11.66 -1.22
CA VAL A 258 -11.54 10.81 -0.10
C VAL A 258 -12.75 10.13 0.54
N ALA A 259 -13.83 10.87 0.80
CA ALA A 259 -15.05 10.31 1.36
C ALA A 259 -15.66 9.23 0.45
N ALA A 260 -15.77 9.50 -0.86
CA ALA A 260 -16.31 8.53 -1.81
C ALA A 260 -15.47 7.22 -1.85
N ALA A 261 -14.15 7.32 -1.79
CA ALA A 261 -13.27 6.15 -1.76
C ALA A 261 -13.39 5.38 -0.43
N ALA A 262 -13.47 6.09 0.70
CA ALA A 262 -13.66 5.48 2.01
C ALA A 262 -15.04 4.81 2.14
N ASP A 263 -16.10 5.42 1.61
CA ASP A 263 -17.46 4.84 1.56
C ASP A 263 -17.43 3.53 0.74
N ARG A 264 -16.81 3.56 -0.43
CA ARG A 264 -16.68 2.36 -1.26
C ARG A 264 -15.87 1.25 -0.59
N SER A 265 -14.83 1.61 0.19
CA SER A 265 -14.06 0.65 0.99
C SER A 265 -14.96 -0.06 2.02
N ARG A 266 -15.81 0.70 2.73
CA ARG A 266 -16.79 0.17 3.67
C ARG A 266 -17.81 -0.76 3.00
N ASP A 267 -18.28 -0.40 1.81
CA ASP A 267 -19.24 -1.23 1.07
C ASP A 267 -18.62 -2.56 0.64
N LEU A 268 -17.36 -2.54 0.19
CA LEU A 268 -16.63 -3.75 -0.18
C LEU A 268 -16.41 -4.70 1.01
N ALA A 269 -16.31 -4.17 2.23
CA ALA A 269 -16.17 -4.99 3.43
C ALA A 269 -17.49 -5.63 3.91
N ARG A 270 -18.63 -5.14 3.41
CA ARG A 270 -19.97 -5.69 3.75
C ARG A 270 -20.45 -6.78 2.80
N GLY A 271 -19.73 -7.02 1.70
CA GLY A 271 -20.05 -8.00 0.65
C GLY A 271 -20.78 -7.35 -0.48
#